data_3196163e3e12311aecb4d425532747dc
#
_entry.id   3196163e3e12311aecb4d425532747dc
#
_cell.length_a   1.000
_cell.length_b   1.000
_cell.length_c   1.000
_cell.angle_alpha   90.00
_cell.angle_beta   90.00
_cell.angle_gamma   90.00
#
_symmetry.space_group_name_H-M   'P 1'
#
loop_
_entity.id
_entity.type
_entity.pdbx_description
1 polymer ?
#
loop_
_entity_poly.entity_id
_entity_poly.type
_entity_poly.pdbx_seq_one_letter_code
_entity_poly.pdbx_strand_id
1 'polypeptide(L)'
;MYKIQEAEMLANNIYRMVVEAPRVAQHCLPGQFVIVKADEEGERIPLTICDYDREAGTITIVFMPIGESTKKMKDLKAGDAFMDFVGPLGQPSEFCSEDIEELKKKRIVFVAGGVGTAPVYPQLKWLHEHGITADAIVGAKTKDLVILEKEMSAVSNLYITTDDGSYVRKGMGTDVLRDLVQNQGKQYDVCVAIGPMIMMKFVCLLTKELNIPTVVSMNPIVVDGTGMCGACRLMVGNEVKFACVDGPEFDGHLVDFDLAMKRQQMYKTEEGRALLRYQEGATHHGGCGQCGGDK
;
A
#
# COMPACT_ATOMS: atom_id res chain seq x y z
N MET A 1 3.51 -23.90 -0.28
CA MET A 1 4.04 -22.87 0.65
C MET A 1 4.98 -21.95 -0.13
N TYR A 2 4.97 -20.68 0.20
CA TYR A 2 5.70 -19.62 -0.51
C TYR A 2 6.85 -19.15 0.37
N LYS A 3 8.08 -19.51 0.01
CA LYS A 3 9.27 -19.30 0.83
C LYS A 3 9.64 -17.82 0.90
N ILE A 4 9.95 -17.32 2.09
CA ILE A 4 10.49 -15.99 2.32
C ILE A 4 12.01 -16.07 2.10
N GLN A 5 12.50 -15.33 1.13
CA GLN A 5 13.94 -15.24 0.84
C GLN A 5 14.64 -14.19 1.70
N GLU A 6 13.96 -13.05 1.90
CA GLU A 6 14.44 -11.96 2.72
C GLU A 6 13.31 -11.43 3.61
N ALA A 7 13.66 -11.05 4.84
CA ALA A 7 12.77 -10.37 5.77
C ALA A 7 13.60 -9.34 6.56
N GLU A 8 13.23 -8.07 6.45
CA GLU A 8 13.93 -6.97 7.14
C GLU A 8 12.98 -5.87 7.58
N MET A 9 13.41 -5.08 8.54
CA MET A 9 12.75 -3.87 8.98
C MET A 9 13.31 -2.68 8.18
N LEU A 10 12.50 -2.08 7.29
CA LEU A 10 12.89 -0.90 6.50
C LEU A 10 12.92 0.38 7.34
N ALA A 11 11.97 0.52 8.24
CA ALA A 11 11.80 1.67 9.11
C ALA A 11 11.11 1.22 10.41
N ASN A 12 10.99 2.11 11.38
CA ASN A 12 10.33 1.78 12.64
C ASN A 12 8.91 1.23 12.38
N ASN A 13 8.71 -0.04 12.73
CA ASN A 13 7.47 -0.77 12.54
C ASN A 13 6.99 -0.89 11.08
N ILE A 14 7.92 -0.87 10.11
CA ILE A 14 7.64 -1.13 8.68
C ILE A 14 8.58 -2.23 8.21
N TYR A 15 8.02 -3.31 7.67
CA TYR A 15 8.74 -4.52 7.28
C TYR A 15 8.65 -4.76 5.79
N ARG A 16 9.75 -5.23 5.21
CA ARG A 16 9.86 -5.71 3.83
C ARG A 16 10.09 -7.22 3.84
N MET A 17 9.42 -7.93 2.97
CA MET A 17 9.69 -9.34 2.69
C MET A 17 9.77 -9.59 1.21
N VAL A 18 10.75 -10.39 0.80
CA VAL A 18 10.91 -10.91 -0.55
C VAL A 18 10.47 -12.38 -0.53
N VAL A 19 9.45 -12.70 -1.32
CA VAL A 19 8.76 -13.99 -1.31
C VAL A 19 8.89 -14.67 -2.66
N GLU A 20 9.24 -15.95 -2.65
CA GLU A 20 9.31 -16.79 -3.85
C GLU A 20 7.89 -17.12 -4.33
N ALA A 21 7.47 -16.48 -5.41
CA ALA A 21 6.15 -16.61 -6.02
C ALA A 21 6.24 -16.46 -7.55
N PRO A 22 6.90 -17.39 -8.26
CA PRO A 22 7.26 -17.24 -9.68
C PRO A 22 6.07 -17.02 -10.59
N ARG A 23 4.93 -17.66 -10.34
CA ARG A 23 3.71 -17.45 -11.14
C ARG A 23 3.17 -16.03 -10.99
N VAL A 24 3.21 -15.47 -9.79
CA VAL A 24 2.78 -14.09 -9.53
C VAL A 24 3.76 -13.12 -10.18
N ALA A 25 5.06 -13.32 -9.97
CA ALA A 25 6.12 -12.47 -10.53
C ALA A 25 6.08 -12.38 -12.06
N GLN A 26 5.78 -13.49 -12.75
CA GLN A 26 5.67 -13.52 -14.22
C GLN A 26 4.51 -12.71 -14.79
N HIS A 27 3.42 -12.57 -14.03
CA HIS A 27 2.17 -12.01 -14.55
C HIS A 27 1.76 -10.69 -13.91
N CYS A 28 2.37 -10.29 -12.79
CA CYS A 28 1.99 -9.06 -12.14
C CYS A 28 2.42 -7.81 -12.91
N LEU A 29 1.61 -6.77 -12.74
CA LEU A 29 1.85 -5.42 -13.24
C LEU A 29 1.69 -4.42 -12.08
N PRO A 30 2.22 -3.19 -12.22
CA PRO A 30 2.02 -2.13 -11.23
C PRO A 30 0.54 -1.90 -10.88
N GLY A 31 0.26 -1.53 -9.63
CA GLY A 31 -1.09 -1.31 -9.13
C GLY A 31 -1.78 -2.55 -8.57
N GLN A 32 -1.31 -3.74 -8.90
CA GLN A 32 -1.89 -5.00 -8.42
C GLN A 32 -1.41 -5.37 -7.01
N PHE A 33 -2.13 -6.29 -6.38
CA PHE A 33 -1.87 -6.75 -5.02
C PHE A 33 -1.89 -8.29 -4.92
N VAL A 34 -1.49 -8.79 -3.77
CA VAL A 34 -1.58 -10.18 -3.39
C VAL A 34 -2.39 -10.32 -2.11
N ILE A 35 -2.95 -11.49 -1.85
CA ILE A 35 -3.46 -11.86 -0.54
C ILE A 35 -2.54 -12.91 0.04
N VAL A 36 -2.04 -12.65 1.24
CA VAL A 36 -1.16 -13.56 1.97
C VAL A 36 -1.87 -14.16 3.18
N LYS A 37 -1.50 -15.40 3.54
CA LYS A 37 -1.94 -16.08 4.75
C LYS A 37 -0.72 -16.72 5.40
N ALA A 38 -0.44 -16.37 6.66
CA ALA A 38 0.77 -16.83 7.34
C ALA A 38 0.72 -18.34 7.68
N ASP A 39 -0.39 -18.80 8.28
CA ASP A 39 -0.61 -20.15 8.77
C ASP A 39 -2.08 -20.58 8.60
N GLU A 40 -2.44 -21.80 9.05
CA GLU A 40 -3.80 -22.34 8.90
C GLU A 40 -4.87 -21.50 9.62
N GLU A 41 -4.55 -20.88 10.72
CA GLU A 41 -5.45 -20.05 11.52
C GLU A 41 -5.37 -18.56 11.11
N GLY A 42 -4.38 -18.19 10.30
CA GLY A 42 -4.11 -16.81 9.88
C GLY A 42 -5.23 -16.23 9.02
N GLU A 43 -5.44 -14.93 9.18
CA GLU A 43 -6.33 -14.17 8.29
C GLU A 43 -5.72 -13.97 6.90
N ARG A 44 -6.56 -13.71 5.95
CA ARG A 44 -6.19 -13.33 4.58
C ARG A 44 -5.90 -11.83 4.53
N ILE A 45 -4.65 -11.45 4.34
CA ILE A 45 -4.18 -10.06 4.38
C ILE A 45 -3.87 -9.58 2.95
N PRO A 46 -4.58 -8.55 2.44
CA PRO A 46 -4.25 -7.95 1.16
C PRO A 46 -3.02 -7.04 1.30
N LEU A 47 -2.03 -7.22 0.44
CA LEU A 47 -0.83 -6.41 0.38
C LEU A 47 -0.51 -6.04 -1.06
N THR A 48 -0.30 -4.76 -1.32
CA THR A 48 0.11 -4.31 -2.64
C THR A 48 1.51 -4.81 -2.97
N ILE A 49 1.73 -5.20 -4.21
CA ILE A 49 3.05 -5.58 -4.72
C ILE A 49 3.92 -4.32 -4.74
N CYS A 50 5.01 -4.34 -3.96
CA CYS A 50 5.97 -3.24 -3.88
C CYS A 50 7.03 -3.33 -4.99
N ASP A 51 7.45 -4.53 -5.32
CA ASP A 51 8.39 -4.81 -6.41
C ASP A 51 8.28 -6.27 -6.84
N TYR A 52 8.83 -6.59 -7.99
CA TYR A 52 8.88 -7.94 -8.51
C TYR A 52 10.14 -8.16 -9.36
N ASP A 53 10.64 -9.38 -9.30
CA ASP A 53 11.72 -9.85 -10.16
C ASP A 53 11.25 -11.10 -10.92
N ARG A 54 11.13 -10.98 -12.25
CA ARG A 54 10.64 -12.06 -13.11
C ARG A 54 11.67 -13.17 -13.30
N GLU A 55 12.95 -12.83 -13.27
CA GLU A 55 14.03 -13.80 -13.43
C GLU A 55 14.23 -14.61 -12.15
N ALA A 56 14.26 -13.93 -11.00
CA ALA A 56 14.35 -14.58 -9.70
C ALA A 56 13.01 -15.23 -9.28
N GLY A 57 11.89 -14.87 -9.90
CA GLY A 57 10.55 -15.35 -9.56
C GLY A 57 10.07 -14.88 -8.20
N THR A 58 10.42 -13.65 -7.81
CA THR A 58 10.11 -13.11 -6.48
C THR A 58 9.18 -11.92 -6.52
N ILE A 59 8.43 -11.76 -5.42
CA ILE A 59 7.56 -10.62 -5.13
C ILE A 59 8.03 -9.97 -3.84
N THR A 60 8.15 -8.65 -3.84
CA THR A 60 8.40 -7.85 -2.64
C THR A 60 7.12 -7.28 -2.10
N ILE A 61 6.86 -7.48 -0.82
CA ILE A 61 5.75 -6.89 -0.07
C ILE A 61 6.29 -6.04 1.07
N VAL A 62 5.57 -4.94 1.38
CA VAL A 62 5.88 -4.04 2.50
C VAL A 62 4.61 -3.85 3.33
N PHE A 63 4.74 -3.97 4.65
CA PHE A 63 3.59 -3.88 5.55
C PHE A 63 3.95 -3.29 6.92
N MET A 64 2.92 -2.80 7.62
CA MET A 64 3.01 -2.41 9.04
C MET A 64 2.32 -3.46 9.91
N PRO A 65 2.95 -3.95 10.98
CA PRO A 65 2.33 -4.85 11.96
C PRO A 65 1.36 -4.08 12.86
N ILE A 66 0.12 -3.97 12.45
CA ILE A 66 -0.95 -3.24 13.17
C ILE A 66 -1.83 -4.21 13.94
N GLY A 67 -2.38 -5.23 13.27
CA GLY A 67 -3.25 -6.25 13.81
C GLY A 67 -2.51 -7.52 14.21
N GLU A 68 -3.24 -8.51 14.75
CA GLU A 68 -2.69 -9.81 15.14
C GLU A 68 -1.94 -10.49 13.99
N SER A 69 -2.57 -10.62 12.83
CA SER A 69 -2.02 -11.34 11.68
C SER A 69 -0.74 -10.69 11.15
N THR A 70 -0.71 -9.37 11.02
CA THR A 70 0.51 -8.66 10.58
C THR A 70 1.61 -8.66 11.65
N LYS A 71 1.27 -8.79 12.94
CA LYS A 71 2.26 -9.02 14.01
C LYS A 71 2.86 -10.42 13.95
N LYS A 72 2.06 -11.46 13.67
CA LYS A 72 2.58 -12.80 13.40
C LYS A 72 3.50 -12.81 12.16
N MET A 73 3.10 -12.11 11.10
CA MET A 73 3.92 -12.01 9.89
C MET A 73 5.29 -11.39 10.14
N LYS A 74 5.39 -10.34 10.96
CA LYS A 74 6.70 -9.69 11.26
C LYS A 74 7.71 -10.63 11.92
N ASP A 75 7.23 -11.67 12.59
CA ASP A 75 8.08 -12.63 13.30
C ASP A 75 8.65 -13.71 12.37
N LEU A 76 8.10 -13.83 11.14
CA LEU A 76 8.63 -14.68 10.08
C LEU A 76 9.97 -14.15 9.56
N LYS A 77 10.88 -15.08 9.24
CA LYS A 77 12.26 -14.80 8.82
C LYS A 77 12.56 -15.41 7.46
N ALA A 78 13.69 -15.06 6.91
CA ALA A 78 14.24 -15.74 5.75
C ALA A 78 14.36 -17.25 6.03
N GLY A 79 13.78 -18.06 5.14
CA GLY A 79 13.68 -19.51 5.26
C GLY A 79 12.29 -19.99 5.69
N ASP A 80 11.50 -19.17 6.39
CA ASP A 80 10.09 -19.45 6.68
C ASP A 80 9.25 -19.32 5.40
N ALA A 81 7.96 -19.65 5.48
CA ALA A 81 7.08 -19.57 4.32
C ALA A 81 5.67 -19.13 4.71
N PHE A 82 5.02 -18.40 3.80
CA PHE A 82 3.58 -18.20 3.84
C PHE A 82 2.86 -19.48 3.39
N MET A 83 1.74 -19.76 4.04
CA MET A 83 0.86 -20.87 3.64
C MET A 83 0.21 -20.57 2.29
N ASP A 84 -0.40 -19.39 2.14
CA ASP A 84 -1.01 -18.92 0.90
C ASP A 84 -0.40 -17.59 0.46
N PHE A 85 -0.25 -17.45 -0.87
CA PHE A 85 0.20 -16.23 -1.54
C PHE A 85 -0.53 -16.15 -2.88
N VAL A 86 -1.69 -15.51 -2.87
CA VAL A 86 -2.63 -15.52 -4.00
C VAL A 86 -2.51 -14.21 -4.76
N GLY A 87 -2.29 -14.30 -6.07
CA GLY A 87 -2.17 -13.13 -6.95
C GLY A 87 -1.65 -13.50 -8.34
N PRO A 88 -1.42 -12.48 -9.19
CA PRO A 88 -1.77 -11.08 -8.97
C PRO A 88 -3.29 -10.88 -8.93
N LEU A 89 -3.76 -9.98 -8.08
CA LEU A 89 -5.16 -9.61 -7.92
C LEU A 89 -5.36 -8.12 -8.24
N GLY A 90 -6.59 -7.75 -8.55
CA GLY A 90 -6.94 -6.39 -8.98
C GLY A 90 -6.53 -6.10 -10.42
N GLN A 91 -7.01 -4.95 -10.91
CA GLN A 91 -6.60 -4.43 -12.22
C GLN A 91 -5.21 -3.79 -12.11
N PRO A 92 -4.37 -3.90 -13.13
CA PRO A 92 -3.15 -3.11 -13.20
C PRO A 92 -3.48 -1.62 -13.35
N SER A 93 -2.51 -0.76 -13.02
CA SER A 93 -2.62 0.69 -13.28
C SER A 93 -2.94 0.95 -14.74
N GLU A 94 -3.86 1.87 -15.01
CA GLU A 94 -4.42 2.13 -16.36
C GLU A 94 -3.32 2.43 -17.39
N PHE A 95 -2.28 3.15 -16.99
CA PHE A 95 -1.17 3.51 -17.87
C PHE A 95 -0.42 2.27 -18.43
N CYS A 96 -0.50 1.11 -17.80
CA CYS A 96 0.10 -0.13 -18.32
C CYS A 96 -0.54 -0.59 -19.64
N SER A 97 -1.74 -0.09 -19.96
CA SER A 97 -2.51 -0.40 -21.17
C SER A 97 -2.52 0.75 -22.18
N GLU A 98 -1.96 1.91 -21.82
CA GLU A 98 -1.91 3.07 -22.71
C GLU A 98 -0.79 2.94 -23.76
N ASP A 99 -0.95 3.66 -24.85
CA ASP A 99 0.14 3.84 -25.83
C ASP A 99 1.31 4.60 -25.18
N ILE A 100 2.50 4.04 -25.25
CA ILE A 100 3.69 4.59 -24.59
C ILE A 100 4.06 5.98 -25.12
N GLU A 101 3.89 6.25 -26.41
CA GLU A 101 4.23 7.55 -26.99
C GLU A 101 3.22 8.64 -26.58
N GLU A 102 1.95 8.27 -26.35
CA GLU A 102 0.96 9.18 -25.76
C GLU A 102 1.21 9.39 -24.26
N LEU A 103 1.60 8.32 -23.55
CA LEU A 103 1.92 8.39 -22.13
C LEU A 103 3.16 9.28 -21.85
N LYS A 104 4.17 9.25 -22.72
CA LYS A 104 5.36 10.13 -22.64
C LYS A 104 5.03 11.62 -22.71
N LYS A 105 3.89 11.99 -23.26
CA LYS A 105 3.44 13.40 -23.35
C LYS A 105 2.79 13.88 -22.04
N LYS A 106 2.37 12.94 -21.17
CA LYS A 106 1.71 13.26 -19.91
C LYS A 106 2.71 13.62 -18.82
N ARG A 107 2.38 14.65 -18.05
CA ARG A 107 3.08 15.04 -16.84
C ARG A 107 2.35 14.42 -15.65
N ILE A 108 2.99 13.47 -15.02
CA ILE A 108 2.40 12.64 -13.98
C ILE A 108 3.00 13.03 -12.64
N VAL A 109 2.16 13.20 -11.62
CA VAL A 109 2.60 13.38 -10.24
C VAL A 109 2.00 12.29 -9.35
N PHE A 110 2.85 11.69 -8.53
CA PHE A 110 2.45 10.75 -7.49
C PHE A 110 2.46 11.43 -6.12
N VAL A 111 1.46 11.14 -5.30
CA VAL A 111 1.41 11.59 -3.90
C VAL A 111 1.27 10.35 -3.01
N ALA A 112 2.35 10.01 -2.32
CA ALA A 112 2.46 8.86 -1.45
C ALA A 112 2.42 9.27 0.02
N GLY A 113 1.67 8.52 0.86
CA GLY A 113 1.60 8.76 2.30
C GLY A 113 2.05 7.55 3.13
N GLY A 114 3.14 7.68 3.88
CA GLY A 114 3.68 6.63 4.74
C GLY A 114 3.98 5.34 3.97
N VAL A 115 3.40 4.21 4.40
CA VAL A 115 3.57 2.91 3.72
C VAL A 115 3.02 2.91 2.29
N GLY A 116 2.15 3.87 1.93
CA GLY A 116 1.70 4.07 0.55
C GLY A 116 2.82 4.40 -0.44
N THR A 117 4.03 4.69 0.02
CA THR A 117 5.24 4.79 -0.81
C THR A 117 5.57 3.45 -1.49
N ALA A 118 5.34 2.34 -0.81
CA ALA A 118 5.63 1.01 -1.33
C ALA A 118 4.85 0.67 -2.62
N PRO A 119 3.51 0.84 -2.71
CA PRO A 119 2.76 0.62 -3.94
C PRO A 119 3.03 1.66 -5.04
N VAL A 120 3.57 2.84 -4.72
CA VAL A 120 3.95 3.85 -5.72
C VAL A 120 5.26 3.46 -6.43
N TYR A 121 6.19 2.82 -5.74
CA TYR A 121 7.49 2.47 -6.29
C TYR A 121 7.42 1.64 -7.59
N PRO A 122 6.69 0.52 -7.68
CA PRO A 122 6.62 -0.28 -8.90
C PRO A 122 5.99 0.49 -10.08
N GLN A 123 5.10 1.44 -9.80
CA GLN A 123 4.49 2.30 -10.82
C GLN A 123 5.53 3.26 -11.40
N LEU A 124 6.31 3.92 -10.55
CA LEU A 124 7.39 4.83 -10.98
C LEU A 124 8.50 4.06 -11.69
N LYS A 125 8.88 2.88 -11.19
CA LYS A 125 9.87 2.00 -11.82
C LYS A 125 9.44 1.63 -13.23
N TRP A 126 8.21 1.19 -13.41
CA TRP A 126 7.66 0.83 -14.72
C TRP A 126 7.66 2.03 -15.69
N LEU A 127 7.21 3.20 -15.24
CA LEU A 127 7.25 4.43 -16.05
C LEU A 127 8.68 4.78 -16.45
N HIS A 128 9.61 4.73 -15.51
CA HIS A 128 11.04 5.02 -15.76
C HIS A 128 11.65 4.05 -16.77
N GLU A 129 11.36 2.76 -16.69
CA GLU A 129 11.79 1.72 -17.63
C GLU A 129 11.25 1.99 -19.06
N HIS A 130 10.14 2.71 -19.18
CA HIS A 130 9.56 3.13 -20.45
C HIS A 130 9.97 4.57 -20.88
N GLY A 131 10.96 5.14 -20.18
CA GLY A 131 11.53 6.47 -20.51
C GLY A 131 10.68 7.65 -20.03
N ILE A 132 9.83 7.45 -19.01
CA ILE A 132 8.97 8.48 -18.43
C ILE A 132 9.44 8.75 -17.01
N THR A 133 9.82 10.00 -16.72
CA THR A 133 10.19 10.43 -15.36
C THR A 133 9.06 11.25 -14.75
N ALA A 134 8.35 10.68 -13.81
CA ALA A 134 7.26 11.34 -13.07
C ALA A 134 7.81 12.11 -11.86
N ASP A 135 7.04 13.08 -11.37
CA ASP A 135 7.27 13.70 -10.07
C ASP A 135 6.65 12.83 -8.97
N ALA A 136 7.35 12.66 -7.85
CA ALA A 136 6.86 11.87 -6.72
C ALA A 136 6.97 12.66 -5.42
N ILE A 137 5.86 12.82 -4.72
CA ILE A 137 5.77 13.47 -3.41
C ILE A 137 5.58 12.38 -2.36
N VAL A 138 6.54 12.23 -1.46
CA VAL A 138 6.48 11.30 -0.34
C VAL A 138 6.28 12.07 0.96
N GLY A 139 5.14 11.84 1.61
CA GLY A 139 4.82 12.39 2.92
C GLY A 139 4.96 11.33 4.02
N ALA A 140 5.65 11.66 5.11
CA ALA A 140 5.77 10.82 6.29
C ALA A 140 5.54 11.64 7.57
N LYS A 141 5.23 11.00 8.69
CA LYS A 141 5.09 11.71 9.97
C LYS A 141 6.42 12.26 10.46
N THR A 142 7.47 11.46 10.35
CA THR A 142 8.84 11.77 10.80
C THR A 142 9.85 11.22 9.80
N LYS A 143 11.11 11.69 9.87
CA LYS A 143 12.22 11.18 9.06
C LYS A 143 12.35 9.65 9.12
N ASP A 144 12.22 9.07 10.32
CA ASP A 144 12.43 7.64 10.56
C ASP A 144 11.34 6.75 9.92
N LEU A 145 10.27 7.36 9.38
CA LEU A 145 9.19 6.69 8.66
C LEU A 145 9.25 6.91 7.13
N VAL A 146 10.28 7.58 6.63
CA VAL A 146 10.55 7.69 5.20
C VAL A 146 11.17 6.37 4.73
N ILE A 147 10.52 5.71 3.77
CA ILE A 147 10.96 4.44 3.21
C ILE A 147 11.27 4.57 1.72
N LEU A 148 12.11 3.69 1.19
CA LEU A 148 12.42 3.56 -0.24
C LEU A 148 12.95 4.85 -0.89
N GLU A 149 13.59 5.74 -0.12
CA GLU A 149 14.08 7.03 -0.62
C GLU A 149 15.07 6.86 -1.79
N LYS A 150 15.99 5.91 -1.68
CA LYS A 150 17.02 5.65 -2.71
C LYS A 150 16.37 5.11 -3.99
N GLU A 151 15.48 4.14 -3.83
CA GLU A 151 14.77 3.49 -4.93
C GLU A 151 13.87 4.50 -5.65
N MET A 152 13.11 5.30 -4.90
CA MET A 152 12.25 6.35 -5.45
C MET A 152 13.05 7.45 -6.17
N SER A 153 14.17 7.87 -5.59
CA SER A 153 15.05 8.90 -6.19
C SER A 153 15.69 8.43 -7.50
N ALA A 154 15.92 7.13 -7.65
CA ALA A 154 16.49 6.57 -8.86
C ALA A 154 15.53 6.58 -10.06
N VAL A 155 14.20 6.62 -9.82
CA VAL A 155 13.18 6.42 -10.84
C VAL A 155 12.21 7.61 -10.98
N SER A 156 12.37 8.68 -10.20
CA SER A 156 11.47 9.84 -10.19
C SER A 156 12.17 11.13 -9.78
N ASN A 157 11.50 12.27 -10.02
CA ASN A 157 11.86 13.53 -9.36
C ASN A 157 11.21 13.53 -7.96
N LEU A 158 11.98 13.18 -6.94
CA LEU A 158 11.47 12.94 -5.60
C LEU A 158 11.40 14.22 -4.75
N TYR A 159 10.25 14.45 -4.13
CA TYR A 159 9.99 15.50 -3.14
C TYR A 159 9.57 14.83 -1.83
N ILE A 160 10.31 15.10 -0.74
CA ILE A 160 10.02 14.54 0.58
C ILE A 160 9.51 15.64 1.51
N THR A 161 8.49 15.29 2.30
CA THR A 161 8.00 16.16 3.38
C THR A 161 7.70 15.33 4.62
N THR A 162 7.87 15.95 5.80
CA THR A 162 7.50 15.33 7.09
C THR A 162 6.59 16.25 7.87
N ASP A 163 5.59 15.69 8.56
CA ASP A 163 4.60 16.46 9.31
C ASP A 163 5.27 17.29 10.42
N ASP A 164 6.26 16.71 11.09
CA ASP A 164 7.02 17.35 12.19
C ASP A 164 8.15 18.26 11.72
N GLY A 165 8.54 18.19 10.44
CA GLY A 165 9.67 18.96 9.89
C GLY A 165 11.04 18.37 10.21
N SER A 166 11.11 17.11 10.63
CA SER A 166 12.37 16.44 10.97
C SER A 166 13.24 16.12 9.76
N TYR A 167 12.70 16.21 8.54
CA TYR A 167 13.44 15.91 7.31
C TYR A 167 12.95 16.74 6.11
N VAL A 168 13.90 17.24 5.30
CA VAL A 168 13.77 18.01 4.06
C VAL A 168 12.83 19.22 4.21
N ARG A 169 11.53 19.01 4.31
CA ARG A 169 10.51 20.07 4.38
C ARG A 169 9.46 19.70 5.44
N LYS A 170 8.97 20.70 6.17
CA LYS A 170 7.80 20.55 7.06
C LYS A 170 6.51 20.75 6.27
N GLY A 171 5.53 19.87 6.45
CA GLY A 171 4.20 19.99 5.88
C GLY A 171 3.67 18.65 5.36
N MET A 172 2.51 18.72 4.72
CA MET A 172 1.85 17.56 4.13
C MET A 172 2.18 17.44 2.63
N GLY A 173 1.94 16.30 2.03
CA GLY A 173 2.08 16.11 0.58
C GLY A 173 1.23 17.07 -0.25
N THR A 174 0.05 17.46 0.27
CA THR A 174 -0.82 18.47 -0.35
C THR A 174 -0.17 19.86 -0.40
N ASP A 175 0.63 20.23 0.61
CA ASP A 175 1.33 21.52 0.63
C ASP A 175 2.41 21.56 -0.45
N VAL A 176 3.11 20.42 -0.63
CA VAL A 176 4.11 20.27 -1.68
C VAL A 176 3.46 20.34 -3.06
N LEU A 177 2.37 19.61 -3.28
CA LEU A 177 1.64 19.62 -4.56
C LEU A 177 1.14 21.03 -4.90
N ARG A 178 0.55 21.73 -3.93
CA ARG A 178 0.10 23.11 -4.11
C ARG A 178 1.27 24.05 -4.49
N ASP A 179 2.39 23.91 -3.82
CA ASP A 179 3.59 24.69 -4.08
C ASP A 179 4.14 24.44 -5.50
N LEU A 180 4.24 23.18 -5.92
CA LEU A 180 4.71 22.81 -7.25
C LEU A 180 3.82 23.42 -8.35
N VAL A 181 2.50 23.42 -8.16
CA VAL A 181 1.56 23.95 -9.16
C VAL A 181 1.47 25.48 -9.10
N GLN A 182 1.21 26.06 -7.92
CA GLN A 182 0.89 27.48 -7.80
C GLN A 182 2.11 28.40 -7.77
N ASN A 183 3.20 27.96 -7.12
CA ASN A 183 4.40 28.80 -6.95
C ASN A 183 5.49 28.47 -7.97
N GLN A 184 5.63 27.19 -8.37
CA GLN A 184 6.67 26.78 -9.32
C GLN A 184 6.13 26.66 -10.76
N GLY A 185 4.81 26.83 -10.97
CA GLY A 185 4.18 26.82 -12.30
C GLY A 185 4.16 25.45 -12.98
N LYS A 186 4.39 24.36 -12.23
CA LYS A 186 4.27 23.01 -12.79
C LYS A 186 2.82 22.69 -13.16
N GLN A 187 2.64 21.96 -14.23
CA GLN A 187 1.34 21.50 -14.68
C GLN A 187 1.36 19.98 -14.72
N TYR A 188 0.27 19.35 -14.32
CA TYR A 188 0.12 17.91 -14.32
C TYR A 188 -1.16 17.50 -15.06
N ASP A 189 -1.03 16.45 -15.86
CA ASP A 189 -2.15 15.90 -16.63
C ASP A 189 -2.87 14.81 -15.83
N VAL A 190 -2.17 14.20 -14.85
CA VAL A 190 -2.75 13.25 -13.91
C VAL A 190 -1.99 13.24 -12.59
N CYS A 191 -2.72 13.09 -11.50
CA CYS A 191 -2.21 12.83 -10.15
C CYS A 191 -2.60 11.41 -9.73
N VAL A 192 -1.66 10.65 -9.17
CA VAL A 192 -1.93 9.34 -8.55
C VAL A 192 -1.67 9.45 -7.06
N ALA A 193 -2.68 9.21 -6.22
CA ALA A 193 -2.55 9.33 -4.77
C ALA A 193 -2.74 7.97 -4.09
N ILE A 194 -1.75 7.56 -3.28
CA ILE A 194 -1.74 6.27 -2.58
C ILE A 194 -1.29 6.46 -1.13
N GLY A 195 -2.15 6.05 -0.20
CA GLY A 195 -1.87 6.16 1.22
C GLY A 195 -3.11 6.03 2.09
N PRO A 196 -3.13 6.61 3.30
CA PRO A 196 -4.32 6.63 4.14
C PRO A 196 -5.52 7.26 3.42
N MET A 197 -6.72 6.70 3.56
CA MET A 197 -7.92 7.21 2.87
C MET A 197 -8.16 8.70 3.12
N ILE A 198 -7.90 9.16 4.35
CA ILE A 198 -8.03 10.58 4.68
C ILE A 198 -7.06 11.46 3.89
N MET A 199 -5.82 10.99 3.68
CA MET A 199 -4.84 11.71 2.84
C MET A 199 -5.32 11.77 1.39
N MET A 200 -5.74 10.64 0.83
CA MET A 200 -6.26 10.57 -0.55
C MET A 200 -7.45 11.49 -0.75
N LYS A 201 -8.38 11.55 0.23
CA LYS A 201 -9.50 12.51 0.23
C LYS A 201 -9.02 13.96 0.10
N PHE A 202 -8.04 14.37 0.93
CA PHE A 202 -7.53 15.74 0.88
C PHE A 202 -6.74 16.04 -0.41
N VAL A 203 -6.00 15.07 -0.94
CA VAL A 203 -5.37 15.21 -2.27
C VAL A 203 -6.43 15.41 -3.33
N CYS A 204 -7.51 14.63 -3.35
CA CYS A 204 -8.61 14.78 -4.31
C CYS A 204 -9.32 16.13 -4.21
N LEU A 205 -9.52 16.64 -3.00
CA LEU A 205 -10.08 18.00 -2.81
C LEU A 205 -9.17 19.06 -3.41
N LEU A 206 -7.87 18.98 -3.16
CA LEU A 206 -6.89 19.91 -3.73
C LEU A 206 -6.81 19.80 -5.26
N THR A 207 -6.70 18.59 -5.80
CA THR A 207 -6.56 18.39 -7.25
C THR A 207 -7.82 18.79 -8.01
N LYS A 208 -8.99 18.68 -7.37
CA LYS A 208 -10.24 19.21 -7.93
C LYS A 208 -10.21 20.74 -8.06
N GLU A 209 -9.67 21.46 -7.06
CA GLU A 209 -9.45 22.91 -7.13
C GLU A 209 -8.44 23.28 -8.23
N LEU A 210 -7.41 22.43 -8.42
CA LEU A 210 -6.35 22.63 -9.40
C LEU A 210 -6.71 22.10 -10.80
N ASN A 211 -7.89 21.50 -10.98
CA ASN A 211 -8.33 20.85 -12.21
C ASN A 211 -7.37 19.76 -12.73
N ILE A 212 -6.83 18.95 -11.82
CA ILE A 212 -5.95 17.82 -12.14
C ILE A 212 -6.74 16.53 -11.98
N PRO A 213 -6.99 15.74 -13.04
CA PRO A 213 -7.54 14.38 -12.93
C PRO A 213 -6.75 13.56 -11.94
N THR A 214 -7.45 12.81 -11.06
CA THR A 214 -6.78 12.13 -9.95
C THR A 214 -7.24 10.69 -9.83
N VAL A 215 -6.28 9.79 -9.85
CA VAL A 215 -6.45 8.36 -9.57
C VAL A 215 -6.06 8.10 -8.12
N VAL A 216 -6.85 7.29 -7.41
CA VAL A 216 -6.55 6.85 -6.04
C VAL A 216 -6.52 5.34 -5.97
N SER A 217 -5.52 4.79 -5.29
CA SER A 217 -5.46 3.35 -5.00
C SER A 217 -6.14 3.08 -3.65
N MET A 218 -7.36 2.56 -3.71
CA MET A 218 -8.20 2.35 -2.54
C MET A 218 -7.80 1.12 -1.75
N ASN A 219 -7.83 1.23 -0.43
CA ASN A 219 -7.45 0.19 0.52
C ASN A 219 -8.60 -0.19 1.49
N PRO A 220 -9.78 -0.61 0.98
CA PRO A 220 -10.85 -1.11 1.81
C PRO A 220 -10.49 -2.48 2.42
N ILE A 221 -11.39 -3.01 3.27
CA ILE A 221 -11.28 -4.39 3.74
C ILE A 221 -11.44 -5.33 2.54
N VAL A 222 -10.47 -6.21 2.31
CA VAL A 222 -10.49 -7.25 1.27
C VAL A 222 -10.35 -8.62 1.92
N VAL A 223 -11.22 -9.55 1.61
CA VAL A 223 -11.22 -10.90 2.20
C VAL A 223 -10.90 -11.96 1.14
N ASP A 224 -11.76 -12.15 0.13
CA ASP A 224 -11.55 -13.21 -0.85
C ASP A 224 -10.70 -12.77 -2.06
N GLY A 225 -10.81 -11.53 -2.50
CA GLY A 225 -10.04 -10.99 -3.62
C GLY A 225 -10.60 -11.30 -5.02
N THR A 226 -11.78 -11.94 -5.13
CA THR A 226 -12.35 -12.39 -6.40
C THR A 226 -13.71 -11.75 -6.74
N GLY A 227 -14.15 -10.78 -5.93
CA GLY A 227 -15.43 -10.07 -6.14
C GLY A 227 -16.65 -10.77 -5.54
N MET A 228 -16.49 -11.94 -4.91
CA MET A 228 -17.64 -12.73 -4.43
C MET A 228 -18.18 -12.26 -3.09
N CYS A 229 -17.31 -11.94 -2.12
CA CYS A 229 -17.73 -11.65 -0.74
C CYS A 229 -18.30 -10.23 -0.55
N GLY A 230 -18.01 -9.28 -1.45
CA GLY A 230 -18.48 -7.91 -1.37
C GLY A 230 -17.90 -7.07 -0.20
N ALA A 231 -16.89 -7.58 0.51
CA ALA A 231 -16.26 -6.86 1.63
C ALA A 231 -15.62 -5.55 1.17
N CYS A 232 -14.98 -5.55 0.01
CA CYS A 232 -14.22 -4.43 -0.57
C CYS A 232 -15.05 -3.45 -1.39
N ARG A 233 -16.39 -3.48 -1.28
CA ARG A 233 -17.25 -2.60 -2.07
C ARG A 233 -17.07 -1.12 -1.70
N LEU A 234 -17.07 -0.29 -2.73
CA LEU A 234 -16.96 1.16 -2.68
C LEU A 234 -18.10 1.79 -3.47
N MET A 235 -18.44 3.05 -3.17
CA MET A 235 -19.23 3.89 -4.07
C MET A 235 -18.29 4.77 -4.88
N VAL A 236 -18.38 4.66 -6.20
CA VAL A 236 -17.63 5.48 -7.15
C VAL A 236 -18.64 6.12 -8.10
N GLY A 237 -18.82 7.43 -7.98
CA GLY A 237 -19.96 8.10 -8.59
C GLY A 237 -21.27 7.54 -8.03
N ASN A 238 -22.11 7.02 -8.92
CA ASN A 238 -23.40 6.42 -8.57
C ASN A 238 -23.40 4.88 -8.64
N GLU A 239 -22.22 4.27 -8.73
CA GLU A 239 -22.08 2.83 -8.93
C GLU A 239 -21.36 2.17 -7.76
N VAL A 240 -21.77 0.94 -7.43
CA VAL A 240 -21.04 0.07 -6.52
C VAL A 240 -19.93 -0.61 -7.29
N LYS A 241 -18.68 -0.44 -6.82
CA LYS A 241 -17.49 -1.11 -7.35
C LYS A 241 -16.86 -1.99 -6.28
N PHE A 242 -16.17 -3.03 -6.71
CA PHE A 242 -15.42 -3.94 -5.84
C PHE A 242 -13.92 -3.73 -6.06
N ALA A 243 -13.23 -3.17 -5.07
CA ALA A 243 -11.80 -2.81 -5.21
C ALA A 243 -10.92 -3.99 -5.66
N CYS A 244 -11.28 -5.22 -5.31
CA CYS A 244 -10.47 -6.39 -5.64
C CYS A 244 -10.59 -6.85 -7.11
N VAL A 245 -11.60 -6.42 -7.85
CA VAL A 245 -11.81 -6.83 -9.26
C VAL A 245 -12.01 -5.65 -10.21
N ASP A 246 -12.64 -4.54 -9.75
CA ASP A 246 -12.82 -3.33 -10.56
C ASP A 246 -11.68 -2.33 -10.37
N GLY A 247 -10.90 -2.45 -9.27
CA GLY A 247 -9.80 -1.59 -8.88
C GLY A 247 -8.53 -2.40 -8.60
N PRO A 248 -7.64 -1.94 -7.73
CA PRO A 248 -7.89 -1.01 -6.61
C PRO A 248 -7.88 0.48 -7.00
N GLU A 249 -7.52 0.84 -8.21
CA GLU A 249 -7.42 2.22 -8.66
C GLU A 249 -8.76 2.72 -9.22
N PHE A 250 -9.14 3.94 -8.83
CA PHE A 250 -10.40 4.59 -9.23
C PHE A 250 -10.21 6.09 -9.42
N ASP A 251 -11.11 6.73 -10.18
CA ASP A 251 -11.22 8.19 -10.22
C ASP A 251 -11.51 8.73 -8.81
N GLY A 252 -10.51 9.38 -8.23
CA GLY A 252 -10.57 9.88 -6.86
C GLY A 252 -11.61 10.98 -6.65
N HIS A 253 -12.01 11.70 -7.71
CA HIS A 253 -13.05 12.71 -7.63
C HIS A 253 -14.47 12.12 -7.56
N LEU A 254 -14.62 10.83 -7.86
CA LEU A 254 -15.90 10.10 -7.81
C LEU A 254 -16.02 9.17 -6.60
N VAL A 255 -14.94 8.90 -5.87
CA VAL A 255 -14.97 8.01 -4.69
C VAL A 255 -15.68 8.68 -3.52
N ASP A 256 -16.66 7.97 -2.91
CA ASP A 256 -17.22 8.33 -1.60
C ASP A 256 -16.28 7.89 -0.46
N PHE A 257 -15.34 8.77 -0.13
CA PHE A 257 -14.36 8.51 0.92
C PHE A 257 -15.00 8.39 2.32
N ASP A 258 -16.09 9.11 2.58
CA ASP A 258 -16.73 9.09 3.91
C ASP A 258 -17.38 7.74 4.16
N LEU A 259 -18.09 7.22 3.18
CA LEU A 259 -18.64 5.86 3.22
C LEU A 259 -17.52 4.81 3.31
N ALA A 260 -16.44 4.95 2.51
CA ALA A 260 -15.32 4.02 2.52
C ALA A 260 -14.63 3.98 3.89
N MET A 261 -14.33 5.13 4.50
CA MET A 261 -13.75 5.22 5.84
C MET A 261 -14.68 4.65 6.91
N LYS A 262 -16.00 4.89 6.81
CA LYS A 262 -16.99 4.28 7.72
C LYS A 262 -16.98 2.76 7.63
N ARG A 263 -16.84 2.21 6.44
CA ARG A 263 -16.76 0.75 6.23
C ARG A 263 -15.47 0.13 6.78
N GLN A 264 -14.36 0.83 6.78
CA GLN A 264 -13.11 0.36 7.42
C GLN A 264 -13.24 0.15 8.94
N GLN A 265 -14.28 0.68 9.56
CA GLN A 265 -14.53 0.51 11.00
C GLN A 265 -15.30 -0.77 11.36
N MET A 266 -15.80 -1.52 10.36
CA MET A 266 -16.76 -2.61 10.56
C MET A 266 -16.27 -3.71 11.51
N TYR A 267 -14.99 -4.04 11.51
CA TYR A 267 -14.42 -5.14 12.30
C TYR A 267 -13.46 -4.69 13.40
N LYS A 268 -13.42 -3.39 13.71
CA LYS A 268 -12.48 -2.86 14.73
C LYS A 268 -12.62 -3.51 16.11
N THR A 269 -13.82 -3.90 16.49
CA THR A 269 -14.06 -4.56 17.79
C THR A 269 -13.46 -5.97 17.78
N GLU A 270 -13.66 -6.70 16.70
CA GLU A 270 -13.15 -8.06 16.51
C GLU A 270 -11.62 -8.06 16.40
N GLU A 271 -11.07 -7.15 15.62
CA GLU A 271 -9.62 -6.93 15.48
C GLU A 271 -8.98 -6.57 16.82
N GLY A 272 -9.61 -5.67 17.59
CA GLY A 272 -9.15 -5.30 18.93
C GLY A 272 -9.15 -6.46 19.90
N ARG A 273 -10.18 -7.32 19.88
CA ARG A 273 -10.25 -8.53 20.72
C ARG A 273 -9.21 -9.57 20.31
N ALA A 274 -8.99 -9.76 19.02
CA ALA A 274 -7.96 -10.67 18.50
C ALA A 274 -6.57 -10.20 18.92
N LEU A 275 -6.29 -8.91 18.80
CA LEU A 275 -5.03 -8.31 19.21
C LEU A 275 -4.77 -8.45 20.72
N LEU A 276 -5.78 -8.25 21.56
CA LEU A 276 -5.67 -8.43 23.01
C LEU A 276 -5.34 -9.88 23.36
N ARG A 277 -6.06 -10.84 22.79
CA ARG A 277 -5.78 -12.29 23.00
C ARG A 277 -4.37 -12.66 22.60
N TYR A 278 -3.88 -12.12 21.45
CA TYR A 278 -2.50 -12.35 21.03
C TYR A 278 -1.48 -11.79 22.02
N GLN A 279 -1.72 -10.61 22.57
CA GLN A 279 -0.85 -9.96 23.56
C GLN A 279 -0.87 -10.71 24.90
N GLU A 280 -2.03 -11.16 25.37
CA GLU A 280 -2.18 -11.95 26.59
C GLU A 280 -1.51 -13.33 26.45
N GLY A 281 -1.67 -14.01 25.31
CA GLY A 281 -0.99 -15.28 25.02
C GLY A 281 0.54 -15.13 25.02
N ALA A 282 1.06 -14.02 24.54
CA ALA A 282 2.50 -13.72 24.57
C ALA A 282 3.03 -13.45 25.99
N THR A 283 2.18 -13.01 26.93
CA THR A 283 2.56 -12.76 28.33
C THR A 283 2.48 -14.00 29.22
N HIS A 284 1.67 -15.01 28.84
CA HIS A 284 1.53 -16.25 29.60
C HIS A 284 2.64 -17.30 29.37
N HIS A 285 3.61 -17.07 28.50
CA HIS A 285 4.79 -17.92 28.38
C HIS A 285 5.85 -17.67 29.47
N GLY A 286 5.57 -16.83 30.46
CA GLY A 286 6.37 -16.61 31.67
C GLY A 286 5.75 -17.25 32.90
N GLY A 287 5.87 -18.56 33.03
CA GLY A 287 5.85 -19.36 34.22
C GLY A 287 4.94 -18.94 35.40
N CYS A 288 3.80 -19.59 35.56
CA CYS A 288 3.35 -20.04 36.88
C CYS A 288 3.22 -21.56 36.88
N GLY A 289 4.34 -22.22 36.90
CA GLY A 289 4.40 -23.64 37.28
C GLY A 289 4.36 -23.79 38.79
N GLN A 290 3.20 -23.58 39.43
CA GLN A 290 2.89 -24.10 40.75
C GLN A 290 1.47 -23.65 41.19
N CYS A 291 0.47 -24.38 40.74
CA CYS A 291 -0.78 -24.60 41.46
C CYS A 291 -1.18 -26.06 41.26
N GLY A 292 -0.30 -26.93 41.66
CA GLY A 292 -0.67 -28.28 42.06
C GLY A 292 -1.08 -28.17 43.52
N GLY A 293 -2.35 -28.27 43.83
CA GLY A 293 -2.94 -28.28 45.14
C GLY A 293 -4.01 -29.35 45.18
N ASP A 294 -3.65 -30.47 45.80
CA ASP A 294 -4.54 -31.53 46.25
C ASP A 294 -5.92 -31.07 46.75
N LYS A 295 -6.96 -31.67 46.27
CA LYS A 295 -7.94 -32.52 46.98
C LYS A 295 -9.04 -32.94 46.02
#